data_e915130145cfa84a52fe89ac2ea4238f
#
_entry.id   e915130145cfa84a52fe89ac2ea4238f
#
_cell.length_a   1.000
_cell.length_b   1.000
_cell.length_c   1.000
_cell.angle_alpha   90.00
_cell.angle_beta   90.00
_cell.angle_gamma   90.00
#
_symmetry.space_group_name_H-M   'P 1'
#
loop_
_entity.id
_entity.type
_entity.pdbx_description
1 polymer ?
#
loop_
_entity_poly.entity_id
_entity_poly.type
_entity_poly.pdbx_seq_one_letter_code
_entity_poly.pdbx_strand_id
1 'polypeptide(L)'
;MGFYPVNLQLAQRPCVVIGGGGVARRKVEGLLAAEAAVTVISPQLEEQLARLQQAGAVVWRRREYREGDLAGAFLVIAATDDEETQARVHAEAQRHNLLLNVADVPKWCNVILPAVVRRGDLSLAISTGGASPALAGKLRRELEASFGDEYRRLVRLLAALRPLVLARDGSQAENCRCFQELVAADLVAWIRDRRWDLVREQVARCIGGAEAMAVVDKLQDED
;
A
#
# COMPACT_ATOMS: atom_id res chain seq x y z
N MET A 1 -15.89 -18.18 -4.49
CA MET A 1 -16.01 -17.14 -3.45
C MET A 1 -15.65 -15.80 -4.06
N GLY A 2 -16.47 -14.75 -3.86
CA GLY A 2 -16.14 -13.41 -4.35
C GLY A 2 -15.41 -12.64 -3.26
N PHE A 3 -14.22 -12.07 -3.58
CA PHE A 3 -13.56 -11.10 -2.71
C PHE A 3 -13.96 -9.69 -3.13
N TYR A 4 -14.25 -8.83 -2.15
CA TYR A 4 -14.52 -7.43 -2.40
C TYR A 4 -13.21 -6.63 -2.25
N PRO A 5 -12.73 -5.92 -3.31
CA PRO A 5 -11.49 -5.18 -3.24
C PRO A 5 -11.65 -3.91 -2.42
N VAL A 6 -10.80 -3.74 -1.43
CA VAL A 6 -10.76 -2.56 -0.55
C VAL A 6 -9.31 -2.15 -0.29
N ASN A 7 -9.10 -0.87 0.01
CA ASN A 7 -7.88 -0.37 0.62
C ASN A 7 -8.09 -0.21 2.13
N LEU A 8 -7.24 -0.85 2.92
CA LEU A 8 -7.26 -0.73 4.37
C LEU A 8 -6.30 0.37 4.83
N GLN A 9 -6.77 1.28 5.67
CA GLN A 9 -5.90 2.20 6.38
C GLN A 9 -5.35 1.49 7.61
N LEU A 10 -4.02 1.26 7.62
CA LEU A 10 -3.35 0.52 8.68
C LEU A 10 -2.51 1.42 9.60
N ALA A 11 -2.42 2.72 9.35
CA ALA A 11 -1.63 3.64 10.16
C ALA A 11 -1.98 3.48 11.65
N GLN A 12 -0.98 3.10 12.46
CA GLN A 12 -1.08 2.80 13.89
C GLN A 12 -2.08 1.69 14.28
N ARG A 13 -2.61 0.91 13.29
CA ARG A 13 -3.46 -0.24 13.60
C ARG A 13 -2.62 -1.43 14.06
N PRO A 14 -3.05 -2.14 15.12
CA PRO A 14 -2.35 -3.32 15.61
C PRO A 14 -2.42 -4.45 14.58
N CYS A 15 -1.27 -4.89 14.09
CA CYS A 15 -1.15 -6.03 13.18
C CYS A 15 -0.26 -7.10 13.81
N VAL A 16 -0.71 -8.35 13.83
CA VAL A 16 0.02 -9.48 14.41
C VAL A 16 0.49 -10.40 13.31
N VAL A 17 1.78 -10.72 13.30
CA VAL A 17 2.38 -11.68 12.38
C VAL A 17 2.91 -12.87 13.18
N ILE A 18 2.39 -14.06 12.87
CA ILE A 18 2.86 -15.33 13.47
C ILE A 18 3.86 -15.96 12.52
N GLY A 19 5.09 -16.14 12.99
CA GLY A 19 6.22 -16.63 12.19
C GLY A 19 7.33 -15.57 12.07
N GLY A 20 8.56 -16.01 11.85
CA GLY A 20 9.77 -15.17 11.83
C GLY A 20 10.68 -15.40 10.63
N GLY A 21 10.23 -16.15 9.62
CA GLY A 21 10.99 -16.47 8.42
C GLY A 21 10.82 -15.45 7.29
N GLY A 22 11.36 -15.76 6.10
CA GLY A 22 11.36 -14.87 4.94
C GLY A 22 9.95 -14.52 4.41
N VAL A 23 8.94 -15.39 4.61
CA VAL A 23 7.54 -15.06 4.29
C VAL A 23 7.01 -13.99 5.24
N ALA A 24 7.22 -14.18 6.55
CA ALA A 24 6.83 -13.21 7.58
C ALA A 24 7.48 -11.84 7.33
N ARG A 25 8.79 -11.82 6.99
CA ARG A 25 9.51 -10.58 6.66
C ARG A 25 8.81 -9.77 5.58
N ARG A 26 8.52 -10.39 4.43
CA ARG A 26 7.85 -9.69 3.31
C ARG A 26 6.49 -9.12 3.69
N LYS A 27 5.76 -9.81 4.59
CA LYS A 27 4.49 -9.34 5.12
C LYS A 27 4.67 -8.16 6.07
N VAL A 28 5.65 -8.25 6.96
CA VAL A 28 6.02 -7.18 7.90
C VAL A 28 6.43 -5.92 7.16
N GLU A 29 7.30 -6.03 6.14
CA GLU A 29 7.71 -4.90 5.30
C GLU A 29 6.50 -4.18 4.66
N GLY A 30 5.54 -4.96 4.15
CA GLY A 30 4.31 -4.41 3.58
C GLY A 30 3.41 -3.71 4.59
N LEU A 31 3.35 -4.23 5.82
CA LEU A 31 2.60 -3.63 6.93
C LEU A 31 3.27 -2.34 7.42
N LEU A 32 4.60 -2.34 7.57
CA LEU A 32 5.37 -1.16 7.95
C LEU A 32 5.28 -0.05 6.90
N ALA A 33 5.30 -0.39 5.61
CA ALA A 33 5.08 0.56 4.52
C ALA A 33 3.67 1.18 4.52
N ALA A 34 2.71 0.59 5.26
CA ALA A 34 1.39 1.11 5.54
C ALA A 34 1.26 1.67 6.97
N GLU A 35 2.41 1.93 7.63
CA GLU A 35 2.52 2.53 8.97
C GLU A 35 1.79 1.75 10.08
N ALA A 36 1.59 0.43 9.91
CA ALA A 36 0.96 -0.42 10.90
C ALA A 36 1.82 -0.58 12.15
N ALA A 37 1.18 -0.74 13.31
CA ALA A 37 1.85 -1.15 14.54
C ALA A 37 2.00 -2.67 14.55
N VAL A 38 3.21 -3.16 14.22
CA VAL A 38 3.45 -4.59 13.97
C VAL A 38 4.01 -5.29 15.20
N THR A 39 3.36 -6.39 15.61
CA THR A 39 3.89 -7.38 16.56
C THR A 39 4.20 -8.68 15.83
N VAL A 40 5.42 -9.16 15.95
CA VAL A 40 5.85 -10.48 15.44
C VAL A 40 5.93 -11.46 16.59
N ILE A 41 5.32 -12.64 16.42
CA ILE A 41 5.37 -13.74 17.41
C ILE A 41 6.04 -14.93 16.75
N SER A 42 7.23 -15.27 17.26
CA SER A 42 8.06 -16.34 16.73
C SER A 42 9.19 -16.67 17.71
N PRO A 43 9.61 -17.94 17.84
CA PRO A 43 10.81 -18.31 18.63
C PRO A 43 12.10 -17.68 18.09
N GLN A 44 12.17 -17.49 16.76
CA GLN A 44 13.34 -16.97 16.06
C GLN A 44 12.91 -15.95 14.99
N LEU A 45 13.79 -14.99 14.70
CA LEU A 45 13.66 -14.08 13.57
C LEU A 45 14.77 -14.33 12.57
N GLU A 46 14.44 -14.24 11.28
CA GLU A 46 15.47 -14.11 10.25
C GLU A 46 16.19 -12.75 10.38
N GLU A 47 17.37 -12.63 9.79
CA GLU A 47 18.29 -11.52 10.02
C GLU A 47 17.69 -10.14 9.78
N GLN A 48 16.94 -9.96 8.70
CA GLN A 48 16.36 -8.64 8.37
C GLN A 48 15.21 -8.27 9.31
N LEU A 49 14.40 -9.24 9.75
CA LEU A 49 13.38 -9.01 10.79
C LEU A 49 14.04 -8.65 12.14
N ALA A 50 15.16 -9.28 12.48
CA ALA A 50 15.90 -8.94 13.67
C ALA A 50 16.44 -7.51 13.62
N ARG A 51 16.90 -7.04 12.46
CA ARG A 51 17.32 -5.65 12.26
C ARG A 51 16.14 -4.66 12.42
N LEU A 52 14.97 -4.98 11.88
CA LEU A 52 13.76 -4.17 12.07
C LEU A 52 13.35 -4.09 13.53
N GLN A 53 13.48 -5.18 14.27
CA GLN A 53 13.21 -5.21 15.71
C GLN A 53 14.24 -4.36 16.50
N GLN A 54 15.52 -4.47 16.18
CA GLN A 54 16.58 -3.65 16.81
C GLN A 54 16.38 -2.16 16.54
N ALA A 55 15.88 -1.80 15.36
CA ALA A 55 15.52 -0.42 15.01
C ALA A 55 14.21 0.06 15.67
N GLY A 56 13.54 -0.79 16.47
CA GLY A 56 12.28 -0.43 17.12
C GLY A 56 11.07 -0.38 16.19
N ALA A 57 11.21 -0.82 14.92
CA ALA A 57 10.13 -0.79 13.94
C ALA A 57 9.05 -1.85 14.19
N VAL A 58 9.37 -2.93 14.90
CA VAL A 58 8.44 -3.99 15.27
C VAL A 58 8.63 -4.42 16.72
N VAL A 59 7.54 -4.85 17.34
CA VAL A 59 7.58 -5.52 18.62
C VAL A 59 7.77 -7.02 18.39
N TRP A 60 8.74 -7.63 19.05
CA TRP A 60 8.98 -9.06 18.95
C TRP A 60 8.64 -9.77 20.25
N ARG A 61 7.74 -10.76 20.18
CA ARG A 61 7.49 -11.71 21.27
C ARG A 61 8.24 -13.00 20.97
N ARG A 62 9.40 -13.17 21.60
CA ARG A 62 10.30 -14.31 21.37
C ARG A 62 9.75 -15.59 22.01
N ARG A 63 8.74 -16.17 21.42
CA ARG A 63 8.11 -17.43 21.80
C ARG A 63 7.17 -17.91 20.71
N GLU A 64 6.70 -19.12 20.87
CA GLU A 64 5.60 -19.63 20.06
C GLU A 64 4.28 -18.88 20.35
N TYR A 65 3.38 -18.96 19.36
CA TYR A 65 2.02 -18.44 19.48
C TYR A 65 1.27 -19.10 20.65
N ARG A 66 0.49 -18.31 21.34
CA ARG A 66 -0.44 -18.74 22.40
C ARG A 66 -1.80 -18.14 22.17
N GLU A 67 -2.84 -18.87 22.56
CA GLU A 67 -4.20 -18.34 22.56
C GLU A 67 -4.28 -17.05 23.39
N GLY A 68 -5.02 -16.05 22.89
CA GLY A 68 -5.08 -14.70 23.43
C GLY A 68 -4.08 -13.72 22.79
N ASP A 69 -3.12 -14.19 22.00
CA ASP A 69 -2.14 -13.32 21.34
C ASP A 69 -2.75 -12.41 20.26
N LEU A 70 -3.91 -12.77 19.76
CA LEU A 70 -4.63 -11.99 18.73
C LEU A 70 -5.56 -10.92 19.32
N ALA A 71 -5.65 -10.84 20.66
CA ALA A 71 -6.54 -9.88 21.31
C ALA A 71 -6.18 -8.44 20.89
N GLY A 72 -7.18 -7.70 20.39
CA GLY A 72 -7.02 -6.32 19.93
C GLY A 72 -6.34 -6.17 18.56
N ALA A 73 -5.96 -7.26 17.87
CA ALA A 73 -5.44 -7.18 16.52
C ALA A 73 -6.51 -6.70 15.53
N PHE A 74 -6.10 -5.85 14.59
CA PHE A 74 -6.93 -5.45 13.46
C PHE A 74 -6.74 -6.40 12.27
N LEU A 75 -5.49 -6.80 12.01
CA LEU A 75 -5.13 -7.73 10.95
C LEU A 75 -4.14 -8.77 11.49
N VAL A 76 -4.37 -10.02 11.19
CA VAL A 76 -3.51 -11.15 11.55
C VAL A 76 -2.96 -11.81 10.30
N ILE A 77 -1.66 -12.09 10.30
CA ILE A 77 -0.99 -12.86 9.24
C ILE A 77 -0.31 -14.06 9.88
N ALA A 78 -0.78 -15.26 9.54
CA ALA A 78 -0.10 -16.51 9.90
C ALA A 78 0.88 -16.87 8.78
N ALA A 79 2.18 -16.68 9.05
CA ALA A 79 3.29 -16.93 8.13
C ALA A 79 4.26 -17.97 8.71
N THR A 80 3.73 -19.00 9.31
CA THR A 80 4.42 -20.20 9.80
C THR A 80 4.04 -21.39 8.95
N ASP A 81 4.88 -22.39 8.86
CA ASP A 81 4.66 -23.69 8.22
C ASP A 81 4.06 -24.74 9.18
N ASP A 82 3.95 -24.41 10.47
CA ASP A 82 3.32 -25.29 11.47
C ASP A 82 1.78 -25.26 11.34
N GLU A 83 1.22 -26.35 10.81
CA GLU A 83 -0.21 -26.49 10.56
C GLU A 83 -1.06 -26.41 11.85
N GLU A 84 -0.54 -26.92 12.98
CA GLU A 84 -1.25 -26.86 14.26
C GLU A 84 -1.40 -25.41 14.73
N THR A 85 -0.33 -24.65 14.66
CA THR A 85 -0.36 -23.21 14.97
C THR A 85 -1.29 -22.47 14.01
N GLN A 86 -1.25 -22.74 12.71
CA GLN A 86 -2.16 -22.13 11.73
C GLN A 86 -3.63 -22.41 12.08
N ALA A 87 -3.97 -23.66 12.43
CA ALA A 87 -5.33 -24.04 12.81
C ALA A 87 -5.80 -23.32 14.07
N ARG A 88 -4.93 -23.18 15.09
CA ARG A 88 -5.22 -22.47 16.34
C ARG A 88 -5.43 -20.97 16.10
N VAL A 89 -4.54 -20.35 15.29
CA VAL A 89 -4.66 -18.95 14.88
C VAL A 89 -5.98 -18.73 14.12
N HIS A 90 -6.34 -19.62 13.20
CA HIS A 90 -7.59 -19.55 12.47
C HIS A 90 -8.80 -19.61 13.41
N ALA A 91 -8.82 -20.57 14.35
CA ALA A 91 -9.92 -20.71 15.30
C ALA A 91 -10.09 -19.48 16.21
N GLU A 92 -8.98 -18.90 16.69
CA GLU A 92 -9.02 -17.68 17.50
C GLU A 92 -9.50 -16.47 16.65
N ALA A 93 -8.97 -16.31 15.44
CA ALA A 93 -9.37 -15.22 14.55
C ALA A 93 -10.86 -15.28 14.17
N GLN A 94 -11.40 -16.48 13.94
CA GLN A 94 -12.85 -16.66 13.69
C GLN A 94 -13.69 -16.24 14.90
N ARG A 95 -13.31 -16.66 16.11
CA ARG A 95 -14.06 -16.32 17.33
C ARG A 95 -14.13 -14.82 17.58
N HIS A 96 -13.07 -14.09 17.20
CA HIS A 96 -12.97 -12.65 17.38
C HIS A 96 -13.30 -11.84 16.12
N ASN A 97 -13.76 -12.49 15.04
CA ASN A 97 -14.08 -11.87 13.76
C ASN A 97 -12.95 -10.98 13.22
N LEU A 98 -11.71 -11.44 13.31
CA LEU A 98 -10.52 -10.72 12.89
C LEU A 98 -10.27 -10.86 11.37
N LEU A 99 -9.63 -9.86 10.76
CA LEU A 99 -9.08 -9.99 9.43
C LEU A 99 -7.88 -10.95 9.46
N LEU A 100 -7.95 -12.04 8.69
CA LEU A 100 -6.94 -13.10 8.73
C LEU A 100 -6.45 -13.46 7.33
N ASN A 101 -5.12 -13.48 7.17
CA ASN A 101 -4.43 -14.10 6.06
C ASN A 101 -3.54 -15.23 6.57
N VAL A 102 -3.73 -16.45 6.07
CA VAL A 102 -2.87 -17.61 6.35
C VAL A 102 -2.07 -17.91 5.11
N ALA A 103 -0.74 -17.90 5.23
CA ALA A 103 0.14 -18.19 4.12
C ALA A 103 -0.11 -19.62 3.60
N ASP A 104 -0.24 -19.75 2.29
CA ASP A 104 -0.42 -21.01 1.56
C ASP A 104 -1.67 -21.84 1.92
N VAL A 105 -2.59 -21.29 2.74
CA VAL A 105 -3.85 -21.95 3.13
C VAL A 105 -5.07 -21.05 2.81
N PRO A 106 -5.46 -20.91 1.53
CA PRO A 106 -6.52 -19.99 1.10
C PRO A 106 -7.89 -20.21 1.78
N LYS A 107 -8.20 -21.47 2.14
CA LYS A 107 -9.48 -21.83 2.79
C LYS A 107 -9.67 -21.21 4.18
N TRP A 108 -8.58 -20.77 4.82
CA TRP A 108 -8.60 -20.14 6.15
C TRP A 108 -8.50 -18.62 6.08
N CYS A 109 -8.35 -18.08 4.88
CA CYS A 109 -8.25 -16.63 4.69
C CYS A 109 -9.63 -15.99 4.50
N ASN A 110 -9.93 -14.94 5.28
CA ASN A 110 -11.00 -14.01 4.96
C ASN A 110 -10.47 -12.73 4.28
N VAL A 111 -9.14 -12.55 4.25
CA VAL A 111 -8.43 -11.49 3.52
C VAL A 111 -7.34 -12.12 2.67
N ILE A 112 -7.28 -11.77 1.39
CA ILE A 112 -6.16 -12.09 0.51
C ILE A 112 -5.32 -10.84 0.27
N LEU A 113 -4.00 -11.03 0.21
CA LEU A 113 -3.07 -9.94 -0.06
C LEU A 113 -2.69 -10.00 -1.54
N PRO A 114 -3.14 -9.03 -2.37
CA PRO A 114 -2.87 -9.03 -3.81
C PRO A 114 -1.40 -8.76 -4.10
N ALA A 115 -0.97 -9.02 -5.33
CA ALA A 115 0.27 -8.47 -5.84
C ALA A 115 0.09 -6.96 -6.07
N VAL A 116 1.06 -6.13 -5.66
CA VAL A 116 0.92 -4.67 -5.70
C VAL A 116 2.11 -4.03 -6.38
N VAL A 117 1.84 -3.07 -7.28
CA VAL A 117 2.80 -2.07 -7.75
C VAL A 117 2.52 -0.77 -7.00
N ARG A 118 3.56 -0.16 -6.44
CA ARG A 118 3.46 1.13 -5.72
C ARG A 118 4.38 2.17 -6.33
N ARG A 119 3.84 3.39 -6.50
CA ARG A 119 4.59 4.60 -6.89
C ARG A 119 4.11 5.77 -6.03
N GLY A 120 4.69 5.90 -4.83
CA GLY A 120 4.14 6.80 -3.81
C GLY A 120 2.71 6.39 -3.44
N ASP A 121 1.76 7.31 -3.55
CA ASP A 121 0.35 7.09 -3.22
C ASP A 121 -0.41 6.33 -4.32
N LEU A 122 0.15 6.18 -5.54
CA LEU A 122 -0.42 5.30 -6.54
C LEU A 122 -0.21 3.85 -6.14
N SER A 123 -1.28 3.08 -6.07
CA SER A 123 -1.26 1.63 -5.83
C SER A 123 -2.09 0.90 -6.89
N LEU A 124 -1.49 -0.10 -7.55
CA LEU A 124 -2.17 -1.00 -8.47
C LEU A 124 -2.19 -2.39 -7.84
N ALA A 125 -3.36 -2.83 -7.39
CA ALA A 125 -3.54 -4.13 -6.76
C ALA A 125 -4.06 -5.16 -7.78
N ILE A 126 -3.33 -6.26 -7.94
CA ILE A 126 -3.63 -7.31 -8.90
C ILE A 126 -4.02 -8.58 -8.13
N SER A 127 -5.26 -9.01 -8.29
CA SER A 127 -5.78 -10.21 -7.67
C SER A 127 -6.40 -11.13 -8.73
N THR A 128 -6.13 -12.43 -8.59
CA THR A 128 -6.79 -13.49 -9.36
C THR A 128 -7.78 -14.27 -8.49
N GLY A 129 -8.17 -13.71 -7.33
CA GLY A 129 -9.02 -14.42 -6.37
C GLY A 129 -8.37 -15.68 -5.77
N GLY A 130 -7.04 -15.79 -5.84
CA GLY A 130 -6.30 -16.99 -5.44
C GLY A 130 -6.12 -18.02 -6.57
N ALA A 131 -6.72 -17.79 -7.75
CA ALA A 131 -6.66 -18.79 -8.85
C ALA A 131 -5.25 -18.95 -9.44
N SER A 132 -4.45 -17.90 -9.52
CA SER A 132 -3.11 -17.98 -10.11
C SER A 132 -2.15 -16.92 -9.56
N PRO A 133 -1.40 -17.23 -8.50
CA PRO A 133 -0.33 -16.36 -7.99
C PRO A 133 0.74 -16.05 -9.07
N ALA A 134 1.02 -17.01 -9.96
CA ALA A 134 1.98 -16.83 -11.05
C ALA A 134 1.52 -15.75 -12.05
N LEU A 135 0.23 -15.74 -12.42
CA LEU A 135 -0.34 -14.73 -13.31
C LEU A 135 -0.33 -13.35 -12.62
N ALA A 136 -0.74 -13.26 -11.36
CA ALA A 136 -0.69 -12.02 -10.60
C ALA A 136 0.74 -11.48 -10.52
N GLY A 137 1.74 -12.34 -10.29
CA GLY A 137 3.15 -11.97 -10.29
C GLY A 137 3.68 -11.52 -11.66
N LYS A 138 3.22 -12.16 -12.77
CA LYS A 138 3.56 -11.72 -14.12
C LYS A 138 2.99 -10.34 -14.39
N LEU A 139 1.70 -10.13 -14.18
CA LEU A 139 1.03 -8.85 -14.40
C LEU A 139 1.65 -7.73 -13.54
N ARG A 140 2.02 -8.04 -12.29
CA ARG A 140 2.74 -7.07 -11.45
C ARG A 140 4.03 -6.58 -12.12
N ARG A 141 4.86 -7.49 -12.66
CA ARG A 141 6.11 -7.11 -13.34
C ARG A 141 5.87 -6.26 -14.60
N GLU A 142 4.87 -6.62 -15.39
CA GLU A 142 4.49 -5.87 -16.60
C GLU A 142 4.02 -4.46 -16.25
N LEU A 143 3.14 -4.32 -15.24
CA LEU A 143 2.69 -3.03 -14.76
C LEU A 143 3.81 -2.23 -14.08
N GLU A 144 4.71 -2.88 -13.36
CA GLU A 144 5.86 -2.23 -12.72
C GLU A 144 6.81 -1.60 -13.75
N ALA A 145 6.95 -2.20 -14.94
CA ALA A 145 7.69 -1.66 -16.07
C ALA A 145 6.94 -0.52 -16.78
N SER A 146 5.60 -0.58 -16.82
CA SER A 146 4.77 0.42 -17.50
C SER A 146 4.49 1.66 -16.64
N PHE A 147 4.50 1.53 -15.32
CA PHE A 147 4.25 2.61 -14.36
C PHE A 147 5.55 2.96 -13.63
N GLY A 148 6.30 3.91 -14.18
CA GLY A 148 7.57 4.38 -13.64
C GLY A 148 7.42 5.43 -12.53
N ASP A 149 8.54 6.08 -12.19
CA ASP A 149 8.58 7.06 -11.10
C ASP A 149 7.83 8.36 -11.42
N GLU A 150 7.66 8.67 -12.70
CA GLU A 150 6.85 9.79 -13.16
C GLU A 150 5.42 9.76 -12.62
N TYR A 151 4.85 8.58 -12.39
CA TYR A 151 3.53 8.45 -11.78
C TYR A 151 3.49 8.87 -10.31
N ARG A 152 4.57 8.62 -9.54
CA ARG A 152 4.70 9.15 -8.18
C ARG A 152 4.63 10.67 -8.17
N ARG A 153 5.39 11.29 -9.09
CA ARG A 153 5.44 12.75 -9.22
C ARG A 153 4.11 13.32 -9.68
N LEU A 154 3.47 12.69 -10.66
CA LEU A 154 2.14 13.10 -11.12
C LEU A 154 1.11 13.06 -10.00
N VAL A 155 1.05 11.98 -9.22
CA VAL A 155 0.08 11.88 -8.12
C VAL A 155 0.36 12.93 -7.05
N ARG A 156 1.64 13.21 -6.73
CA ARG A 156 2.01 14.30 -5.82
C ARG A 156 1.60 15.67 -6.35
N LEU A 157 1.82 15.92 -7.65
CA LEU A 157 1.36 17.16 -8.31
C LEU A 157 -0.16 17.32 -8.17
N LEU A 158 -0.92 16.31 -8.56
CA LEU A 158 -2.38 16.36 -8.49
C LEU A 158 -2.90 16.51 -7.05
N ALA A 159 -2.27 15.83 -6.08
CA ALA A 159 -2.61 15.96 -4.66
C ALA A 159 -2.35 17.38 -4.13
N ALA A 160 -1.24 18.00 -4.51
CA ALA A 160 -0.91 19.37 -4.09
C ALA A 160 -1.79 20.42 -4.77
N LEU A 161 -2.21 20.20 -6.02
CA LEU A 161 -3.11 21.10 -6.73
C LEU A 161 -4.58 20.97 -6.28
N ARG A 162 -4.97 19.81 -5.75
CA ARG A 162 -6.38 19.55 -5.36
C ARG A 162 -6.96 20.60 -4.39
N PRO A 163 -6.31 20.97 -3.28
CA PRO A 163 -6.83 22.00 -2.38
C PRO A 163 -7.03 23.34 -3.07
N LEU A 164 -6.13 23.72 -3.98
CA LEU A 164 -6.20 24.99 -4.70
C LEU A 164 -7.41 25.04 -5.64
N VAL A 165 -7.73 23.92 -6.30
CA VAL A 165 -8.93 23.82 -7.15
C VAL A 165 -10.20 23.87 -6.31
N LEU A 166 -10.21 23.19 -5.15
CA LEU A 166 -11.39 23.12 -4.27
C LEU A 166 -11.64 24.43 -3.51
N ALA A 167 -10.62 25.26 -3.31
CA ALA A 167 -10.73 26.57 -2.66
C ALA A 167 -11.30 27.68 -3.59
N ARG A 168 -11.49 27.40 -4.87
CA ARG A 168 -12.08 28.36 -5.82
C ARG A 168 -13.60 28.43 -5.62
N ASP A 169 -14.16 29.59 -5.96
CA ASP A 169 -15.60 29.80 -6.02
C ASP A 169 -16.22 29.14 -7.29
N GLY A 170 -15.86 27.88 -7.52
CA GLY A 170 -16.32 27.09 -8.67
C GLY A 170 -17.31 26.01 -8.25
N SER A 171 -18.21 25.65 -9.15
CA SER A 171 -19.11 24.52 -8.97
C SER A 171 -18.31 23.19 -8.95
N GLN A 172 -18.90 22.14 -8.35
CA GLN A 172 -18.33 20.78 -8.38
C GLN A 172 -18.05 20.31 -9.82
N ALA A 173 -18.92 20.68 -10.78
CA ALA A 173 -18.76 20.31 -12.18
C ALA A 173 -17.53 20.99 -12.84
N GLU A 174 -17.26 22.26 -12.53
CA GLU A 174 -16.09 22.98 -13.01
C GLU A 174 -14.79 22.42 -12.41
N ASN A 175 -14.79 22.13 -11.10
CA ASN A 175 -13.66 21.49 -10.44
C ASN A 175 -13.35 20.10 -11.05
N CYS A 176 -14.39 19.30 -11.31
CA CYS A 176 -14.24 17.99 -11.98
C CYS A 176 -13.65 18.13 -13.38
N ARG A 177 -14.15 19.09 -14.18
CA ARG A 177 -13.64 19.36 -15.54
C ARG A 177 -12.16 19.75 -15.51
N CYS A 178 -11.77 20.63 -14.60
CA CYS A 178 -10.37 21.05 -14.43
C CYS A 178 -9.44 19.84 -14.22
N PHE A 179 -9.80 18.90 -13.32
CA PHE A 179 -9.01 17.68 -13.12
C PHE A 179 -9.02 16.75 -14.33
N GLN A 180 -10.14 16.62 -15.02
CA GLN A 180 -10.23 15.82 -16.24
C GLN A 180 -9.31 16.38 -17.33
N GLU A 181 -9.27 17.70 -17.52
CA GLU A 181 -8.38 18.37 -18.48
C GLU A 181 -6.90 18.23 -18.11
N LEU A 182 -6.57 18.26 -16.82
CA LEU A 182 -5.21 17.98 -16.34
C LEU A 182 -4.78 16.55 -16.68
N VAL A 183 -5.62 15.58 -16.35
CA VAL A 183 -5.29 14.14 -16.56
C VAL A 183 -5.34 13.74 -18.02
N ALA A 184 -6.13 14.43 -18.85
CA ALA A 184 -6.20 14.19 -20.29
C ALA A 184 -4.95 14.69 -21.05
N ALA A 185 -4.16 15.59 -20.44
CA ALA A 185 -2.88 16.02 -21.00
C ALA A 185 -1.80 14.96 -20.79
N ASP A 186 -0.76 15.02 -21.61
CA ASP A 186 0.35 14.05 -21.56
C ASP A 186 1.36 14.34 -20.43
N LEU A 187 0.84 14.66 -19.24
CA LEU A 187 1.63 14.99 -18.06
C LEU A 187 2.63 13.89 -17.68
N VAL A 188 2.26 12.62 -17.88
CA VAL A 188 3.13 11.48 -17.60
C VAL A 188 4.40 11.54 -18.44
N ALA A 189 4.25 11.73 -19.76
CA ALA A 189 5.40 11.83 -20.67
C ALA A 189 6.22 13.10 -20.36
N TRP A 190 5.56 14.24 -20.17
CA TRP A 190 6.27 15.48 -19.86
C TRP A 190 7.07 15.41 -18.56
N ILE A 191 6.54 14.81 -17.49
CA ILE A 191 7.26 14.59 -16.24
C ILE A 191 8.42 13.61 -16.45
N ARG A 192 8.23 12.52 -17.21
CA ARG A 192 9.28 11.55 -17.54
C ARG A 192 10.44 12.22 -18.28
N ASP A 193 10.11 13.09 -19.26
CA ASP A 193 11.07 13.76 -20.13
C ASP A 193 11.56 15.10 -19.55
N ARG A 194 11.21 15.41 -18.30
CA ARG A 194 11.57 16.66 -17.59
C ARG A 194 11.12 17.94 -18.31
N ARG A 195 10.03 17.85 -19.06
CA ARG A 195 9.43 18.98 -19.77
C ARG A 195 8.53 19.78 -18.82
N TRP A 196 9.13 20.30 -17.76
CA TRP A 196 8.42 21.08 -16.74
C TRP A 196 7.81 22.36 -17.28
N ASP A 197 8.35 22.89 -18.39
CA ASP A 197 7.76 23.98 -19.17
C ASP A 197 6.32 23.65 -19.60
N LEU A 198 6.07 22.48 -20.19
CA LEU A 198 4.76 22.03 -20.63
C LEU A 198 3.82 21.70 -19.45
N VAL A 199 4.36 21.12 -18.40
CA VAL A 199 3.58 20.87 -17.16
C VAL A 199 3.09 22.21 -16.58
N ARG A 200 3.95 23.21 -16.50
CA ARG A 200 3.62 24.57 -16.03
C ARG A 200 2.55 25.22 -16.90
N GLU A 201 2.68 25.17 -18.23
CA GLU A 201 1.72 25.72 -19.16
C GLU A 201 0.33 25.08 -18.98
N GLN A 202 0.28 23.75 -18.84
CA GLN A 202 -0.97 23.03 -18.64
C GLN A 202 -1.62 23.40 -17.28
N VAL A 203 -0.84 23.44 -16.21
CA VAL A 203 -1.35 23.84 -14.89
C VAL A 203 -1.81 25.30 -14.89
N ALA A 204 -1.08 26.20 -15.57
CA ALA A 204 -1.48 27.59 -15.72
C ALA A 204 -2.81 27.72 -16.47
N ARG A 205 -3.03 26.93 -17.50
CA ARG A 205 -4.26 26.92 -18.30
C ARG A 205 -5.47 26.42 -17.52
N CYS A 206 -5.32 25.32 -16.77
CA CYS A 206 -6.44 24.68 -16.05
C CYS A 206 -6.71 25.34 -14.70
N ILE A 207 -5.66 25.77 -14.02
CA ILE A 207 -5.73 26.29 -12.65
C ILE A 207 -5.33 27.76 -12.58
N GLY A 208 -4.14 28.11 -13.09
CA GLY A 208 -3.57 29.45 -12.94
C GLY A 208 -3.19 29.80 -11.49
N GLY A 209 -2.76 31.06 -11.31
CA GLY A 209 -2.39 31.58 -9.97
C GLY A 209 -0.97 31.21 -9.52
N ALA A 210 -0.40 32.09 -8.69
CA ALA A 210 0.98 31.94 -8.23
C ALA A 210 1.21 30.70 -7.36
N GLU A 211 0.21 30.31 -6.57
CA GLU A 211 0.29 29.13 -5.70
C GLU A 211 0.41 27.83 -6.49
N ALA A 212 -0.37 27.69 -7.59
CA ALA A 212 -0.30 26.50 -8.44
C ALA A 212 1.06 26.42 -9.17
N MET A 213 1.63 27.55 -9.56
CA MET A 213 2.97 27.61 -10.16
C MET A 213 4.04 27.22 -9.13
N ALA A 214 3.95 27.68 -7.90
CA ALA A 214 4.87 27.31 -6.83
C ALA A 214 4.85 25.79 -6.54
N VAL A 215 3.70 25.11 -6.70
CA VAL A 215 3.62 23.65 -6.60
C VAL A 215 4.43 22.97 -7.69
N VAL A 216 4.35 23.45 -8.93
CA VAL A 216 5.11 22.89 -10.07
C VAL A 216 6.61 23.11 -9.85
N ASP A 217 7.00 24.33 -9.47
CA ASP A 217 8.41 24.70 -9.22
C ASP A 217 9.04 23.80 -8.14
N LYS A 218 8.34 23.64 -7.02
CA LYS A 218 8.82 22.77 -5.94
C LYS A 218 9.05 21.33 -6.40
N LEU A 219 8.17 20.77 -7.23
CA LEU A 219 8.33 19.40 -7.74
C LEU A 219 9.44 19.29 -8.77
N GLN A 220 9.69 20.36 -9.54
CA GLN A 220 10.81 20.43 -10.46
C GLN A 220 12.15 20.43 -9.71
N ASP A 221 12.25 21.17 -8.61
CA ASP A 221 13.48 21.27 -7.81
C ASP A 221 13.84 19.97 -7.07
N GLU A 222 12.85 19.10 -6.85
CA GLU A 222 13.04 17.78 -6.23
C GLU A 222 13.48 16.69 -7.25
N ASP A 223 13.63 17.00 -8.54
CA ASP A 223 13.93 16.12 -9.66
C ASP A 223 15.42 16.19 -10.05
#